data_102577056a8b0286784c4825ee9244fe
#
_entry.id   102577056a8b0286784c4825ee9244fe
#
_cell.length_a   1.000
_cell.length_b   1.000
_cell.length_c   1.000
_cell.angle_alpha   90.00
_cell.angle_beta   90.00
_cell.angle_gamma   90.00
#
_symmetry.space_group_name_H-M   'P 1'
#
loop_
_entity.id
_entity.type
_entity.pdbx_description
1 polymer ?
#
loop_
_entity_poly.entity_id
_entity_poly.type
_entity_poly.pdbx_seq_one_letter_code
_entity_poly.pdbx_strand_id
1 'polypeptide(L)'
;IFIEDCIYKEKKFEQAKSQDEVVDFIDSKLEPFKTQVFRVQNFEYSFHRDITRDDILRLLEIKMQRILKYNKDKADELIARIKAELAEIEYDLAHMTEVTIHWFEFLREKYGKDHPRRTEIRNFDTIEASKVVEANQKLYINRAEGFIGTGLKKDEFVCNCSDIDDIIVFFKDGKYKMVHAADKIFVGKNILHVQVFKKNDKRTIYNVVYRDGKGGASYIKRFFVPTMTAGREYDCTQGTPGSRILYFTANPNGEAEVIKVTLEANPRLRNIFIEKDFSEVGIKGRTSKGNLVTRNPIHRIGLKSHGHSTLGGRKVWYDPDVNRLNYDEHGRLLGEFFDEDSILVVLDDGNFYISTFDANNHYEDNIKIIEKWDPDKVWTAVLFDADNGDCLYLKRLDRKSTRLNSSHGYIS
;
A
#
# COMPACT_ATOMS: atom_id res chain seq x y z
N ILE A 1 62.26 24.29 -16.86
CA ILE A 1 63.65 24.09 -17.25
C ILE A 1 63.90 24.75 -18.61
N PHE A 2 63.45 24.20 -19.77
CA PHE A 2 63.80 24.67 -21.11
C PHE A 2 63.56 26.17 -21.31
N ILE A 3 62.45 26.71 -20.77
CA ILE A 3 62.06 28.13 -20.85
C ILE A 3 62.70 28.94 -19.72
N GLU A 4 62.77 28.43 -18.51
CA GLU A 4 63.30 29.17 -17.35
C GLU A 4 64.80 29.35 -17.40
N ASP A 5 65.54 28.29 -17.79
CA ASP A 5 66.98 28.35 -17.97
C ASP A 5 67.34 29.00 -19.33
N CYS A 6 66.35 29.45 -20.07
CA CYS A 6 66.53 30.12 -21.35
C CYS A 6 67.45 29.34 -22.34
N ILE A 7 67.34 27.99 -22.34
CA ILE A 7 68.16 27.08 -23.18
C ILE A 7 68.05 27.49 -24.67
N TYR A 8 66.89 27.93 -25.09
CA TYR A 8 66.60 28.41 -26.46
C TYR A 8 67.34 29.71 -26.85
N LYS A 9 68.00 30.43 -25.90
CA LYS A 9 68.79 31.67 -26.15
C LYS A 9 70.29 31.38 -26.12
N GLU A 10 70.71 30.16 -25.89
CA GLU A 10 72.15 29.83 -25.88
C GLU A 10 72.72 29.85 -27.29
N LYS A 11 73.96 30.37 -27.45
CA LYS A 11 74.68 30.47 -28.75
C LYS A 11 74.77 29.14 -29.50
N LYS A 12 74.88 28.02 -28.80
CA LYS A 12 74.90 26.68 -29.44
C LYS A 12 73.57 26.28 -30.03
N PHE A 13 72.43 26.72 -29.43
CA PHE A 13 71.13 26.49 -29.94
C PHE A 13 70.86 27.34 -31.22
N GLU A 14 71.31 28.63 -31.20
CA GLU A 14 71.13 29.56 -32.34
C GLU A 14 72.06 29.20 -33.51
N GLN A 15 73.22 28.60 -33.27
CA GLN A 15 74.19 28.31 -34.29
C GLN A 15 74.12 26.88 -34.85
N ALA A 16 73.22 26.03 -34.33
CA ALA A 16 73.04 24.68 -34.81
C ALA A 16 72.60 24.66 -36.28
N LYS A 17 73.21 23.80 -37.07
CA LYS A 17 72.95 23.72 -38.52
C LYS A 17 71.87 22.67 -38.86
N SER A 18 71.53 21.81 -37.95
CA SER A 18 70.52 20.78 -38.14
C SER A 18 69.64 20.63 -36.92
N GLN A 19 68.43 20.04 -37.10
CA GLN A 19 67.48 19.78 -36.05
C GLN A 19 68.03 18.72 -35.06
N ASP A 20 68.82 17.78 -35.54
CA ASP A 20 69.42 16.74 -34.72
C ASP A 20 70.48 17.34 -33.76
N GLU A 21 71.28 18.30 -34.22
CA GLU A 21 72.23 19.03 -33.33
C GLU A 21 71.54 19.79 -32.22
N VAL A 22 70.36 20.33 -32.51
CA VAL A 22 69.53 21.04 -31.52
C VAL A 22 68.95 20.06 -30.51
N VAL A 23 68.47 18.92 -30.97
CA VAL A 23 67.89 17.86 -30.10
C VAL A 23 68.97 17.31 -29.14
N ASP A 24 70.15 16.99 -29.69
CA ASP A 24 71.26 16.48 -28.89
C ASP A 24 71.82 17.51 -27.87
N PHE A 25 71.80 18.79 -28.25
CA PHE A 25 72.12 19.88 -27.35
C PHE A 25 71.12 19.99 -26.20
N ILE A 26 69.78 20.00 -26.50
CA ILE A 26 68.77 20.04 -25.47
C ILE A 26 68.84 18.82 -24.57
N ASP A 27 69.01 17.61 -25.11
CA ASP A 27 69.14 16.37 -24.36
C ASP A 27 70.29 16.44 -23.37
N SER A 28 71.45 16.92 -23.84
CA SER A 28 72.63 17.11 -22.96
C SER A 28 72.36 18.11 -21.81
N LYS A 29 71.58 19.11 -22.04
CA LYS A 29 71.18 20.10 -21.00
C LYS A 29 70.13 19.55 -20.01
N LEU A 30 69.34 18.62 -20.46
CA LEU A 30 68.33 17.98 -19.62
C LEU A 30 68.91 16.78 -18.85
N GLU A 31 70.12 16.27 -19.21
CA GLU A 31 70.74 15.10 -18.57
C GLU A 31 70.81 15.19 -17.03
N PRO A 32 71.20 16.34 -16.42
CA PRO A 32 71.29 16.46 -14.97
C PRO A 32 69.98 16.28 -14.27
N PHE A 33 68.85 16.53 -14.97
CA PHE A 33 67.49 16.51 -14.43
C PHE A 33 66.80 15.14 -14.59
N LYS A 34 67.37 14.24 -15.38
CA LYS A 34 66.82 12.91 -15.64
C LYS A 34 66.82 12.01 -14.41
N THR A 35 67.80 12.17 -13.53
CA THR A 35 68.06 11.30 -12.36
C THR A 35 67.81 11.96 -11.02
N GLN A 36 67.50 13.24 -10.97
CA GLN A 36 67.35 14.02 -9.73
C GLN A 36 66.01 14.71 -9.63
N VAL A 37 65.52 14.85 -8.38
CA VAL A 37 64.41 15.76 -8.06
C VAL A 37 64.92 17.19 -8.23
N PHE A 38 64.29 17.96 -9.06
CA PHE A 38 64.67 19.36 -9.29
C PHE A 38 63.60 20.31 -8.79
N ARG A 39 64.00 21.48 -8.36
CA ARG A 39 63.09 22.53 -7.90
C ARG A 39 62.91 23.59 -8.97
N VAL A 40 61.69 23.87 -9.30
CA VAL A 40 61.29 25.02 -10.10
C VAL A 40 60.39 25.88 -9.25
N GLN A 41 60.82 27.09 -8.96
CA GLN A 41 60.19 28.01 -7.99
C GLN A 41 60.07 27.38 -6.60
N ASN A 42 58.96 26.98 -6.10
CA ASN A 42 58.75 26.37 -4.79
C ASN A 42 58.30 24.90 -4.88
N PHE A 43 58.36 24.32 -6.06
CA PHE A 43 57.87 22.95 -6.28
C PHE A 43 59.01 22.00 -6.63
N GLU A 44 58.95 20.80 -6.08
CA GLU A 44 59.87 19.69 -6.40
C GLU A 44 59.25 18.85 -7.51
N TYR A 45 60.03 18.59 -8.54
CA TYR A 45 59.61 17.81 -9.71
C TYR A 45 60.62 16.69 -9.98
N SER A 46 60.07 15.56 -10.45
CA SER A 46 60.86 14.48 -11.04
C SER A 46 60.15 14.00 -12.31
N PHE A 47 60.92 13.50 -13.25
CA PHE A 47 60.34 12.91 -14.44
C PHE A 47 59.75 11.52 -14.08
N HIS A 48 58.53 11.25 -14.52
CA HIS A 48 57.88 9.95 -14.29
C HIS A 48 58.36 8.85 -15.24
N ARG A 49 59.07 9.23 -16.32
CA ARG A 49 59.68 8.33 -17.29
C ARG A 49 60.88 9.01 -17.94
N ASP A 50 61.66 8.23 -18.65
CA ASP A 50 62.80 8.75 -19.44
C ASP A 50 62.31 9.73 -20.52
N ILE A 51 63.07 10.81 -20.72
CA ILE A 51 62.80 11.80 -21.75
C ILE A 51 63.17 11.19 -23.10
N THR A 52 62.19 11.18 -24.01
CA THR A 52 62.39 10.65 -25.35
C THR A 52 62.72 11.78 -26.35
N ARG A 53 63.26 11.42 -27.51
CA ARG A 53 63.50 12.36 -28.62
C ARG A 53 62.23 13.11 -29.02
N ASP A 54 61.07 12.44 -29.03
CA ASP A 54 59.78 13.04 -29.33
C ASP A 54 59.39 14.14 -28.33
N ASP A 55 59.74 13.95 -27.07
CA ASP A 55 59.47 14.96 -26.03
C ASP A 55 60.30 16.22 -26.28
N ILE A 56 61.58 16.08 -26.70
CA ILE A 56 62.40 17.19 -27.05
C ILE A 56 61.93 17.89 -28.32
N LEU A 57 61.45 17.18 -29.32
CA LEU A 57 60.87 17.76 -30.52
C LEU A 57 59.61 18.59 -30.20
N ARG A 58 58.80 18.13 -29.27
CA ARG A 58 57.63 18.91 -28.78
C ARG A 58 58.02 20.20 -28.07
N LEU A 59 59.19 20.24 -27.39
CA LEU A 59 59.71 21.50 -26.83
C LEU A 59 60.01 22.53 -27.92
N LEU A 60 60.51 22.11 -29.09
CA LEU A 60 60.83 22.95 -30.24
C LEU A 60 59.57 23.50 -30.93
N GLU A 61 58.43 22.84 -30.78
CA GLU A 61 57.14 23.29 -31.32
C GLU A 61 56.48 24.39 -30.48
N ILE A 62 57.08 24.77 -29.33
CA ILE A 62 56.50 25.78 -28.45
C ILE A 62 56.55 27.18 -29.16
N LYS A 63 55.41 27.71 -29.47
CA LYS A 63 55.30 29.04 -30.09
C LYS A 63 55.74 30.13 -29.12
N MET A 64 56.49 31.13 -29.66
CA MET A 64 56.97 32.29 -28.88
C MET A 64 55.86 33.02 -28.09
N GLN A 65 54.64 33.04 -28.57
CA GLN A 65 53.49 33.58 -27.83
C GLN A 65 53.21 32.91 -26.52
N ARG A 66 53.58 31.64 -26.36
CA ARG A 66 53.41 30.86 -25.09
C ARG A 66 54.48 31.17 -24.06
N ILE A 67 55.55 31.81 -24.44
CA ILE A 67 56.71 32.15 -23.59
C ILE A 67 56.54 33.53 -22.93
N LEU A 68 55.50 34.31 -23.33
CA LEU A 68 55.26 35.62 -22.80
C LEU A 68 54.83 35.53 -21.31
N LYS A 69 55.28 36.50 -20.49
CA LYS A 69 54.94 36.62 -19.07
C LYS A 69 53.44 36.54 -18.80
N TYR A 70 52.64 37.17 -19.68
CA TYR A 70 51.17 37.14 -19.61
C TYR A 70 50.60 35.70 -19.70
N ASN A 71 51.18 34.83 -20.51
CA ASN A 71 50.74 33.42 -20.60
C ASN A 71 51.22 32.60 -19.44
N LYS A 72 52.34 32.94 -18.80
CA LYS A 72 52.85 32.31 -17.60
C LYS A 72 51.88 32.57 -16.42
N ASP A 73 51.47 33.83 -16.23
CA ASP A 73 50.54 34.18 -15.14
C ASP A 73 49.20 33.43 -15.29
N LYS A 74 48.68 33.31 -16.53
CA LYS A 74 47.46 32.51 -16.79
C LYS A 74 47.65 31.02 -16.55
N ALA A 75 48.81 30.47 -16.87
CA ALA A 75 49.14 29.07 -16.62
C ALA A 75 49.21 28.81 -15.09
N ASP A 76 49.85 29.71 -14.36
CA ASP A 76 49.96 29.62 -12.91
C ASP A 76 48.60 29.72 -12.23
N GLU A 77 47.71 30.59 -12.68
CA GLU A 77 46.29 30.65 -12.22
C GLU A 77 45.55 29.33 -12.50
N LEU A 78 45.72 28.78 -13.71
CA LEU A 78 45.08 27.50 -14.06
C LEU A 78 45.61 26.35 -13.20
N ILE A 79 46.92 26.28 -12.97
CA ILE A 79 47.53 25.26 -12.11
C ILE A 79 47.05 25.41 -10.67
N ALA A 80 46.95 26.66 -10.15
CA ALA A 80 46.45 26.89 -8.81
C ALA A 80 44.97 26.42 -8.68
N ARG A 81 44.16 26.69 -9.68
CA ARG A 81 42.78 26.22 -9.70
C ARG A 81 42.67 24.70 -9.72
N ILE A 82 43.42 24.05 -10.62
CA ILE A 82 43.44 22.57 -10.70
C ILE A 82 43.90 21.95 -9.39
N LYS A 83 44.92 22.51 -8.74
CA LYS A 83 45.40 22.04 -7.42
C LYS A 83 44.35 22.21 -6.32
N ALA A 84 43.58 23.28 -6.35
CA ALA A 84 42.47 23.50 -5.40
C ALA A 84 41.35 22.48 -5.65
N GLU A 85 40.96 22.26 -6.91
CA GLU A 85 39.99 21.23 -7.27
C GLU A 85 40.44 19.81 -6.86
N LEU A 86 41.72 19.53 -7.01
CA LEU A 86 42.32 18.22 -6.63
C LEU A 86 42.28 18.02 -5.11
N ALA A 87 42.61 19.05 -4.33
CA ALA A 87 42.54 19.01 -2.87
C ALA A 87 41.08 18.85 -2.38
N GLU A 88 40.11 19.49 -3.04
CA GLU A 88 38.68 19.31 -2.75
C GLU A 88 38.25 17.88 -3.03
N ILE A 89 38.63 17.30 -4.17
CA ILE A 89 38.28 15.92 -4.51
C ILE A 89 38.97 14.92 -3.55
N GLU A 90 40.20 15.15 -3.16
CA GLU A 90 40.89 14.32 -2.17
C GLU A 90 40.22 14.38 -0.80
N TYR A 91 39.73 15.55 -0.38
CA TYR A 91 38.93 15.71 0.82
C TYR A 91 37.62 14.95 0.71
N ASP A 92 36.92 15.10 -0.41
CA ASP A 92 35.64 14.43 -0.67
C ASP A 92 35.81 12.90 -0.66
N LEU A 93 36.89 12.37 -1.24
CA LEU A 93 37.20 10.93 -1.20
C LEU A 93 37.46 10.42 0.22
N ALA A 94 38.11 11.24 1.06
CA ALA A 94 38.33 10.90 2.46
C ALA A 94 37.07 10.95 3.30
N HIS A 95 36.04 11.77 2.88
CA HIS A 95 34.81 12.04 3.61
C HIS A 95 33.58 11.63 2.81
N MET A 96 33.62 10.53 2.08
CA MET A 96 32.55 10.03 1.19
C MET A 96 31.16 10.02 1.83
N THR A 97 31.09 9.69 3.11
CA THR A 97 29.79 9.66 3.83
C THR A 97 29.16 11.03 3.94
N GLU A 98 29.95 12.06 4.29
CA GLU A 98 29.47 13.44 4.43
C GLU A 98 29.07 14.01 3.07
N VAL A 99 29.88 13.78 2.04
CA VAL A 99 29.58 14.21 0.66
C VAL A 99 28.28 13.57 0.17
N THR A 100 28.08 12.28 0.45
CA THR A 100 26.84 11.58 0.08
C THR A 100 25.63 12.16 0.80
N ILE A 101 25.75 12.48 2.09
CA ILE A 101 24.67 13.11 2.85
C ILE A 101 24.30 14.48 2.26
N HIS A 102 25.29 15.33 2.01
CA HIS A 102 25.08 16.66 1.41
C HIS A 102 24.44 16.57 0.04
N TRP A 103 24.84 15.58 -0.77
CA TRP A 103 24.24 15.37 -2.08
C TRP A 103 22.74 15.02 -1.99
N PHE A 104 22.38 14.13 -1.07
CA PHE A 104 20.97 13.79 -0.85
C PHE A 104 20.17 14.93 -0.22
N GLU A 105 20.77 15.75 0.63
CA GLU A 105 20.15 16.96 1.15
C GLU A 105 19.87 17.98 0.04
N PHE A 106 20.81 18.20 -0.85
CA PHE A 106 20.63 19.03 -2.05
C PHE A 106 19.50 18.50 -2.94
N LEU A 107 19.45 17.19 -3.18
CA LEU A 107 18.37 16.59 -3.96
C LEU A 107 17.01 16.77 -3.27
N ARG A 108 16.96 16.62 -1.95
CA ARG A 108 15.74 16.84 -1.17
C ARG A 108 15.25 18.29 -1.26
N GLU A 109 16.15 19.25 -1.17
CA GLU A 109 15.79 20.67 -1.33
C GLU A 109 15.26 20.99 -2.72
N LYS A 110 15.93 20.48 -3.73
CA LYS A 110 15.64 20.80 -5.13
C LYS A 110 14.38 20.11 -5.67
N TYR A 111 14.17 18.84 -5.29
CA TYR A 111 13.11 17.98 -5.88
C TYR A 111 12.10 17.46 -4.86
N GLY A 112 12.38 17.55 -3.57
CA GLY A 112 11.58 16.92 -2.53
C GLY A 112 10.13 17.42 -2.44
N LYS A 113 9.87 18.65 -2.89
CA LYS A 113 8.52 19.24 -2.91
C LYS A 113 7.61 18.51 -3.91
N ASP A 114 8.16 18.11 -5.05
CA ASP A 114 7.42 17.47 -6.13
C ASP A 114 7.37 15.93 -5.96
N HIS A 115 8.24 15.40 -5.10
CA HIS A 115 8.37 13.96 -4.83
C HIS A 115 8.26 13.64 -3.33
N PRO A 116 7.06 13.78 -2.72
CA PRO A 116 6.87 13.45 -1.31
C PRO A 116 7.14 11.97 -1.07
N ARG A 117 7.75 11.67 0.06
CA ARG A 117 8.03 10.27 0.45
C ARG A 117 6.71 9.53 0.66
N ARG A 118 6.52 8.44 -0.06
CA ARG A 118 5.37 7.53 0.07
C ARG A 118 5.68 6.28 0.90
N THR A 119 6.97 6.00 1.11
CA THR A 119 7.41 4.81 1.87
C THR A 119 7.29 5.07 3.37
N GLU A 120 6.58 4.21 4.08
CA GLU A 120 6.53 4.18 5.54
C GLU A 120 7.51 3.13 6.07
N ILE A 121 8.26 3.51 7.11
CA ILE A 121 9.12 2.56 7.83
C ILE A 121 8.25 1.92 8.91
N ARG A 122 7.95 0.63 8.78
CA ARG A 122 7.21 -0.15 9.78
C ARG A 122 8.09 -1.24 10.35
N ASN A 123 7.94 -1.49 11.64
CA ASN A 123 8.51 -2.67 12.26
C ASN A 123 7.64 -3.88 11.89
N PHE A 124 8.27 -5.01 11.55
CA PHE A 124 7.58 -6.26 11.23
C PHE A 124 6.66 -6.74 12.36
N ASP A 125 6.96 -6.40 13.59
CA ASP A 125 6.14 -6.74 14.77
C ASP A 125 4.74 -6.09 14.79
N THR A 126 4.51 -5.05 13.97
CA THR A 126 3.21 -4.37 13.85
C THR A 126 2.39 -4.83 12.65
N ILE A 127 2.95 -5.64 11.77
CA ILE A 127 2.23 -6.23 10.63
C ILE A 127 1.52 -7.47 11.14
N GLU A 128 0.22 -7.35 11.41
CA GLU A 128 -0.62 -8.52 11.67
C GLU A 128 -0.61 -9.38 10.39
N ALA A 129 -0.11 -10.61 10.49
CA ALA A 129 -0.01 -11.53 9.37
C ALA A 129 -1.36 -11.71 8.65
N SER A 130 -2.47 -11.64 9.38
CA SER A 130 -3.84 -11.68 8.86
C SER A 130 -4.19 -10.56 7.87
N LYS A 131 -3.46 -9.43 7.87
CA LYS A 131 -3.68 -8.31 6.94
C LYS A 131 -2.96 -8.47 5.61
N VAL A 132 -1.92 -9.30 5.56
CA VAL A 132 -1.05 -9.50 4.39
C VAL A 132 -1.42 -10.76 3.61
N VAL A 133 -1.99 -11.75 4.28
CA VAL A 133 -2.32 -13.04 3.68
C VAL A 133 -3.60 -12.94 2.85
N GLU A 134 -3.55 -13.42 1.63
CA GLU A 134 -4.70 -13.48 0.73
C GLU A 134 -5.74 -14.48 1.22
N ALA A 135 -7.02 -14.08 1.21
CA ALA A 135 -8.15 -14.97 1.48
C ALA A 135 -8.42 -15.87 0.26
N ASN A 136 -7.48 -16.77 -0.04
CA ASN A 136 -7.49 -17.63 -1.22
C ASN A 136 -8.21 -18.96 -1.02
N GLN A 137 -8.67 -19.24 0.19
CA GLN A 137 -9.41 -20.45 0.53
C GLN A 137 -10.90 -20.16 0.71
N LYS A 138 -11.74 -21.13 0.39
CA LYS A 138 -13.19 -21.04 0.56
C LYS A 138 -13.63 -21.82 1.79
N LEU A 139 -14.29 -21.14 2.72
CA LEU A 139 -14.87 -21.76 3.91
C LEU A 139 -16.25 -22.32 3.60
N TYR A 140 -16.49 -23.55 4.02
CA TYR A 140 -17.76 -24.26 3.88
C TYR A 140 -18.30 -24.74 5.22
N ILE A 141 -19.61 -24.96 5.29
CA ILE A 141 -20.31 -25.39 6.49
C ILE A 141 -21.23 -26.57 6.18
N ASN A 142 -21.16 -27.60 7.02
CA ASN A 142 -22.15 -28.67 7.11
C ASN A 142 -22.97 -28.50 8.40
N ARG A 143 -24.15 -27.86 8.28
CA ARG A 143 -25.01 -27.56 9.44
C ARG A 143 -25.63 -28.80 10.05
N ALA A 144 -25.85 -29.86 9.25
CA ALA A 144 -26.48 -31.10 9.71
C ALA A 144 -25.55 -31.92 10.60
N GLU A 145 -24.30 -32.02 10.16
CA GLU A 145 -23.28 -32.81 10.88
C GLU A 145 -22.49 -31.97 11.89
N GLY A 146 -22.48 -30.64 11.76
CA GLY A 146 -21.79 -29.75 12.67
C GLY A 146 -20.32 -29.55 12.35
N PHE A 147 -19.93 -29.61 11.07
CA PHE A 147 -18.58 -29.38 10.60
C PHE A 147 -18.46 -28.05 9.84
N ILE A 148 -17.29 -27.44 9.97
CA ILE A 148 -16.84 -26.33 9.12
C ILE A 148 -15.45 -26.64 8.59
N GLY A 149 -15.05 -26.06 7.45
CA GLY A 149 -13.71 -26.23 6.91
C GLY A 149 -13.58 -25.89 5.45
N THR A 150 -12.32 -25.81 5.00
CA THR A 150 -11.98 -25.48 3.62
C THR A 150 -12.03 -26.69 2.69
N GLY A 151 -11.96 -27.91 3.23
CA GLY A 151 -12.05 -29.15 2.50
C GLY A 151 -13.49 -29.65 2.17
N LEU A 152 -14.51 -29.00 2.72
CA LEU A 152 -15.92 -29.41 2.60
C LEU A 152 -16.59 -28.87 1.31
N LYS A 153 -15.97 -29.03 0.14
CA LYS A 153 -16.37 -28.42 -1.14
C LYS A 153 -17.78 -28.77 -1.66
N LYS A 154 -18.44 -29.77 -1.06
CA LYS A 154 -19.82 -30.21 -1.41
C LYS A 154 -20.90 -29.58 -0.53
N ASP A 155 -20.49 -28.87 0.52
CA ASP A 155 -21.39 -28.28 1.51
C ASP A 155 -21.65 -26.80 1.21
N GLU A 156 -22.41 -26.09 2.06
CA GLU A 156 -22.78 -24.70 1.92
C GLU A 156 -21.53 -23.78 1.99
N PHE A 157 -21.30 -22.98 0.96
CA PHE A 157 -20.24 -21.95 0.96
C PHE A 157 -20.61 -20.81 1.93
N VAL A 158 -19.65 -20.34 2.72
CA VAL A 158 -19.83 -19.26 3.70
C VAL A 158 -19.12 -17.98 3.23
N CYS A 159 -17.81 -18.02 3.12
CA CYS A 159 -16.99 -16.85 2.74
C CYS A 159 -15.59 -17.31 2.31
N ASN A 160 -14.81 -16.39 1.77
CA ASN A 160 -13.37 -16.61 1.57
C ASN A 160 -12.64 -16.39 2.89
N CYS A 161 -11.61 -17.15 3.14
CA CYS A 161 -10.74 -17.07 4.31
C CYS A 161 -9.30 -17.44 3.95
N SER A 162 -8.40 -17.20 4.88
CA SER A 162 -7.02 -17.64 4.85
C SER A 162 -6.83 -18.84 5.81
N ASP A 163 -5.74 -19.55 5.67
CA ASP A 163 -5.34 -20.67 6.55
C ASP A 163 -4.99 -20.22 7.98
N ILE A 164 -4.66 -18.93 8.15
CA ILE A 164 -4.35 -18.34 9.47
C ILE A 164 -5.54 -17.64 10.12
N ASP A 165 -6.71 -17.59 9.46
CA ASP A 165 -7.86 -16.87 9.98
C ASP A 165 -8.51 -17.62 11.14
N ASP A 166 -9.03 -16.84 12.07
CA ASP A 166 -9.93 -17.31 13.11
C ASP A 166 -11.38 -17.24 12.64
N ILE A 167 -12.17 -18.24 12.96
CA ILE A 167 -13.57 -18.35 12.57
C ILE A 167 -14.44 -18.32 13.81
N ILE A 168 -15.40 -17.37 13.84
CA ILE A 168 -16.42 -17.31 14.89
C ILE A 168 -17.66 -18.09 14.48
N VAL A 169 -18.16 -18.91 15.40
CA VAL A 169 -19.33 -19.77 15.20
C VAL A 169 -20.36 -19.50 16.28
N PHE A 170 -21.59 -19.16 15.88
CA PHE A 170 -22.73 -18.99 16.77
C PHE A 170 -23.70 -20.17 16.66
N PHE A 171 -24.28 -20.56 17.78
CA PHE A 171 -25.21 -21.68 17.90
C PHE A 171 -26.62 -21.21 18.31
N LYS A 172 -27.63 -22.02 17.99
CA LYS A 172 -29.04 -21.71 18.31
C LYS A 172 -29.35 -21.61 19.81
N ASP A 173 -28.53 -22.22 20.68
CA ASP A 173 -28.66 -22.12 22.12
C ASP A 173 -28.09 -20.83 22.73
N GLY A 174 -27.49 -19.98 21.91
CA GLY A 174 -26.87 -18.71 22.33
C GLY A 174 -25.39 -18.80 22.62
N LYS A 175 -24.83 -19.97 22.57
CA LYS A 175 -23.38 -20.13 22.70
C LYS A 175 -22.65 -19.73 21.43
N TYR A 176 -21.40 -19.35 21.57
CA TYR A 176 -20.51 -19.10 20.45
C TYR A 176 -19.06 -19.35 20.84
N LYS A 177 -18.25 -19.71 19.87
CA LYS A 177 -16.82 -19.97 20.06
C LYS A 177 -16.02 -19.57 18.84
N MET A 178 -14.71 -19.47 19.04
CA MET A 178 -13.74 -19.21 17.99
C MET A 178 -12.88 -20.45 17.76
N VAL A 179 -12.63 -20.79 16.51
CA VAL A 179 -11.74 -21.87 16.07
C VAL A 179 -10.84 -21.39 14.95
N HIS A 180 -9.66 -21.97 14.81
CA HIS A 180 -8.77 -21.68 13.69
C HIS A 180 -9.30 -22.32 12.40
N ALA A 181 -9.04 -21.69 11.26
CA ALA A 181 -9.34 -22.27 9.96
C ALA A 181 -8.61 -23.61 9.78
N ALA A 182 -9.31 -24.63 9.29
CA ALA A 182 -8.79 -25.96 9.03
C ALA A 182 -9.57 -26.63 7.91
N ASP A 183 -9.04 -27.71 7.35
CA ASP A 183 -9.69 -28.44 6.27
C ASP A 183 -11.05 -29.01 6.69
N LYS A 184 -11.16 -29.54 7.90
CA LYS A 184 -12.41 -30.03 8.47
C LYS A 184 -12.31 -30.04 10.01
N ILE A 185 -13.20 -29.32 10.67
CA ILE A 185 -13.28 -29.26 12.13
C ILE A 185 -14.72 -29.44 12.62
N PHE A 186 -14.91 -30.27 13.63
CA PHE A 186 -16.20 -30.42 14.29
C PHE A 186 -16.39 -29.28 15.29
N VAL A 187 -17.42 -28.48 15.09
CA VAL A 187 -17.75 -27.35 15.96
C VAL A 187 -18.99 -27.57 16.79
N GLY A 188 -19.82 -28.53 16.44
CA GLY A 188 -21.06 -28.86 17.15
C GLY A 188 -22.28 -28.65 16.23
N LYS A 189 -23.41 -29.27 16.67
CA LYS A 189 -24.69 -29.18 15.94
C LYS A 189 -25.42 -27.87 16.22
N ASN A 190 -26.47 -27.59 15.44
CA ASN A 190 -27.29 -26.36 15.54
C ASN A 190 -26.56 -25.06 15.29
N ILE A 191 -25.62 -25.08 14.36
CA ILE A 191 -24.90 -23.86 13.93
C ILE A 191 -25.89 -22.86 13.37
N LEU A 192 -25.83 -21.62 13.84
CA LEU A 192 -26.66 -20.52 13.44
C LEU A 192 -25.96 -19.61 12.42
N HIS A 193 -24.73 -19.19 12.73
CA HIS A 193 -23.95 -18.29 11.90
C HIS A 193 -22.45 -18.62 12.00
N VAL A 194 -21.73 -18.44 10.89
CA VAL A 194 -20.27 -18.62 10.77
C VAL A 194 -19.70 -17.47 9.94
N GLN A 195 -18.62 -16.89 10.40
CA GLN A 195 -17.87 -15.88 9.66
C GLN A 195 -16.40 -15.83 10.11
N VAL A 196 -15.54 -15.18 9.32
CA VAL A 196 -14.18 -14.86 9.74
C VAL A 196 -14.23 -13.85 10.89
N PHE A 197 -13.48 -14.13 11.96
CA PHE A 197 -13.39 -13.27 13.14
C PHE A 197 -12.29 -12.22 12.94
N LYS A 198 -12.65 -10.96 13.06
CA LYS A 198 -11.71 -9.84 13.04
C LYS A 198 -11.47 -9.34 14.46
N LYS A 199 -10.24 -9.46 14.94
CA LYS A 199 -9.84 -8.99 16.27
C LYS A 199 -9.97 -7.47 16.37
N ASN A 200 -10.47 -6.98 17.51
CA ASN A 200 -10.71 -5.54 17.76
C ASN A 200 -11.75 -4.88 16.85
N ASP A 201 -12.50 -5.65 16.08
CA ASP A 201 -13.60 -5.08 15.28
C ASP A 201 -14.76 -4.69 16.21
N LYS A 202 -15.10 -3.39 16.19
CA LYS A 202 -16.22 -2.79 16.92
C LYS A 202 -17.38 -2.42 15.99
N ARG A 203 -17.19 -2.61 14.66
CA ARG A 203 -18.22 -2.23 13.67
C ARG A 203 -19.13 -3.39 13.32
N THR A 204 -18.67 -4.63 13.37
CA THR A 204 -19.53 -5.80 13.20
C THR A 204 -20.45 -5.94 14.41
N ILE A 205 -21.70 -5.58 14.22
CA ILE A 205 -22.74 -5.62 15.25
C ILE A 205 -23.63 -6.82 15.01
N TYR A 206 -23.80 -7.61 16.08
CA TYR A 206 -24.73 -8.73 16.11
C TYR A 206 -26.07 -8.28 16.68
N ASN A 207 -27.12 -8.36 15.86
CA ASN A 207 -28.51 -8.08 16.27
C ASN A 207 -29.17 -9.39 16.65
N VAL A 208 -29.66 -9.49 17.85
CA VAL A 208 -30.14 -10.75 18.42
C VAL A 208 -31.46 -10.58 19.15
N VAL A 209 -32.41 -11.48 18.87
CA VAL A 209 -33.56 -11.72 19.75
C VAL A 209 -33.47 -13.13 20.30
N TYR A 210 -33.51 -13.25 21.60
CA TYR A 210 -33.42 -14.56 22.26
C TYR A 210 -34.49 -14.71 23.32
N ARG A 211 -34.86 -15.95 23.60
CA ARG A 211 -35.70 -16.35 24.73
C ARG A 211 -34.83 -16.81 25.87
N ASP A 212 -35.06 -16.30 27.08
CA ASP A 212 -34.30 -16.61 28.29
C ASP A 212 -34.96 -17.79 29.02
N GLY A 213 -34.36 -18.99 28.88
CA GLY A 213 -34.86 -20.23 29.43
C GLY A 213 -36.03 -20.85 28.67
N LYS A 214 -36.49 -22.02 29.14
CA LYS A 214 -37.60 -22.76 28.56
C LYS A 214 -38.95 -22.12 28.97
N GLY A 215 -39.57 -21.35 28.08
CA GLY A 215 -40.82 -20.64 28.36
C GLY A 215 -40.64 -19.26 29.03
N GLY A 216 -39.40 -18.74 29.12
CA GLY A 216 -39.11 -17.43 29.66
C GLY A 216 -39.41 -16.26 28.71
N ALA A 217 -39.13 -15.04 29.17
CA ALA A 217 -39.33 -13.83 28.38
C ALA A 217 -38.32 -13.71 27.23
N SER A 218 -38.71 -13.02 26.18
CA SER A 218 -37.82 -12.74 25.03
C SER A 218 -37.23 -11.35 25.09
N TYR A 219 -35.94 -11.24 24.79
CA TYR A 219 -35.19 -10.01 24.84
C TYR A 219 -34.53 -9.72 23.49
N ILE A 220 -34.37 -8.43 23.20
CA ILE A 220 -33.66 -7.90 22.01
C ILE A 220 -32.40 -7.19 22.46
N LYS A 221 -31.29 -7.41 21.76
CA LYS A 221 -30.04 -6.75 22.03
C LYS A 221 -29.14 -6.61 20.80
N ARG A 222 -28.24 -5.66 20.88
CA ARG A 222 -27.15 -5.43 19.93
C ARG A 222 -25.83 -5.47 20.68
N PHE A 223 -24.83 -6.16 20.10
CA PHE A 223 -23.51 -6.22 20.71
C PHE A 223 -22.43 -6.49 19.64
N PHE A 224 -21.19 -6.20 19.98
CA PHE A 224 -20.02 -6.57 19.19
C PHE A 224 -19.08 -7.48 20.01
N VAL A 225 -18.18 -8.17 19.33
CA VAL A 225 -17.22 -9.10 19.95
C VAL A 225 -15.80 -8.68 19.59
N PRO A 226 -15.11 -7.85 20.41
CA PRO A 226 -13.79 -7.32 20.07
C PRO A 226 -12.67 -8.35 20.24
N THR A 227 -12.79 -9.25 21.24
CA THR A 227 -11.75 -10.22 21.56
C THR A 227 -12.35 -11.54 22.02
N MET A 228 -11.70 -12.64 21.59
CA MET A 228 -12.02 -14.00 22.01
C MET A 228 -10.74 -14.81 22.23
N THR A 229 -10.88 -15.88 22.99
CA THR A 229 -9.83 -16.90 23.15
C THR A 229 -10.27 -18.16 22.40
N ALA A 230 -9.40 -18.69 21.55
CA ALA A 230 -9.67 -19.90 20.79
C ALA A 230 -10.05 -21.08 21.72
N GLY A 231 -11.01 -21.89 21.31
CA GLY A 231 -11.46 -23.05 22.03
C GLY A 231 -12.35 -22.79 23.27
N ARG A 232 -12.45 -21.52 23.71
CA ARG A 232 -13.36 -21.16 24.84
C ARG A 232 -14.77 -20.90 24.33
N GLU A 233 -15.78 -21.46 25.01
CA GLU A 233 -17.17 -21.14 24.74
C GLU A 233 -17.61 -19.88 25.50
N TYR A 234 -18.39 -19.06 24.83
CA TYR A 234 -19.04 -17.87 25.37
C TYR A 234 -20.54 -17.97 25.15
N ASP A 235 -21.31 -17.20 25.92
CA ASP A 235 -22.75 -17.15 25.81
C ASP A 235 -23.22 -15.74 25.58
N CYS A 236 -24.06 -15.54 24.55
CA CYS A 236 -24.69 -14.27 24.27
C CYS A 236 -26.09 -14.13 24.90
N THR A 237 -26.57 -15.13 25.63
CA THR A 237 -27.79 -15.09 26.46
C THR A 237 -27.46 -14.78 27.92
N GLN A 238 -28.32 -15.14 28.86
CA GLN A 238 -28.03 -15.04 30.29
C GLN A 238 -27.52 -16.38 30.89
N GLY A 239 -27.28 -17.38 30.04
CA GLY A 239 -26.83 -18.67 30.47
C GLY A 239 -27.94 -19.54 31.11
N THR A 240 -29.19 -19.12 31.12
CA THR A 240 -30.31 -19.88 31.64
C THR A 240 -30.53 -21.14 30.81
N PRO A 241 -30.60 -22.33 31.41
CA PRO A 241 -30.82 -23.58 30.69
C PRO A 241 -32.09 -23.54 29.83
N GLY A 242 -31.97 -23.92 28.54
CA GLY A 242 -33.07 -23.88 27.58
C GLY A 242 -33.27 -22.51 26.89
N SER A 243 -32.36 -21.59 27.08
CA SER A 243 -32.30 -20.37 26.29
C SER A 243 -32.11 -20.69 24.81
N ARG A 244 -32.69 -19.87 23.93
CA ARG A 244 -32.60 -20.07 22.47
C ARG A 244 -32.65 -18.74 21.71
N ILE A 245 -31.81 -18.64 20.71
CA ILE A 245 -31.86 -17.50 19.75
C ILE A 245 -33.06 -17.73 18.80
N LEU A 246 -33.87 -16.70 18.66
CA LEU A 246 -35.07 -16.66 17.81
C LEU A 246 -34.82 -15.86 16.53
N TYR A 247 -33.93 -14.88 16.59
CA TYR A 247 -33.49 -14.06 15.46
C TYR A 247 -32.05 -13.67 15.62
N PHE A 248 -31.29 -13.67 14.52
CA PHE A 248 -29.87 -13.33 14.51
C PHE A 248 -29.48 -12.75 13.16
N THR A 249 -28.78 -11.62 13.16
CA THR A 249 -28.06 -11.09 12.01
C THR A 249 -26.68 -10.58 12.42
N ALA A 250 -25.71 -10.69 11.51
CA ALA A 250 -24.40 -10.12 11.65
C ALA A 250 -24.27 -8.97 10.67
N ASN A 251 -24.00 -7.78 11.18
CA ASN A 251 -24.06 -6.52 10.44
C ASN A 251 -22.69 -5.85 10.46
N PRO A 252 -21.88 -5.95 9.38
CA PRO A 252 -20.47 -5.51 9.36
C PRO A 252 -20.30 -4.00 9.56
N ASN A 253 -21.34 -3.23 9.31
CA ASN A 253 -21.34 -1.78 9.46
C ASN A 253 -22.31 -1.27 10.53
N GLY A 254 -22.86 -2.18 11.34
CA GLY A 254 -23.81 -1.83 12.40
C GLY A 254 -25.18 -1.44 11.88
N GLU A 255 -25.62 -2.05 10.79
CA GLU A 255 -26.96 -1.90 10.23
C GLU A 255 -28.01 -2.29 11.26
N ALA A 256 -29.15 -1.58 11.25
CA ALA A 256 -30.23 -1.78 12.20
C ALA A 256 -31.54 -2.03 11.44
N GLU A 257 -31.85 -3.29 11.26
CA GLU A 257 -33.08 -3.70 10.60
C GLU A 257 -34.33 -3.56 11.49
N VAL A 258 -35.49 -3.49 10.85
CA VAL A 258 -36.81 -3.56 11.51
C VAL A 258 -37.37 -4.97 11.37
N ILE A 259 -37.76 -5.56 12.49
CA ILE A 259 -38.28 -6.92 12.54
C ILE A 259 -39.78 -6.91 12.94
N LYS A 260 -40.51 -7.88 12.39
CA LYS A 260 -41.91 -8.19 12.78
C LYS A 260 -41.91 -9.47 13.61
N VAL A 261 -42.30 -9.33 14.87
CA VAL A 261 -42.47 -10.44 15.82
C VAL A 261 -43.94 -10.84 15.83
N THR A 262 -44.19 -12.09 15.50
CA THR A 262 -45.53 -12.69 15.56
C THR A 262 -45.63 -13.56 16.80
N LEU A 263 -46.56 -13.29 17.70
CA LEU A 263 -46.80 -14.04 18.91
C LEU A 263 -47.68 -15.27 18.63
N GLU A 264 -47.57 -16.28 19.50
CA GLU A 264 -48.52 -17.39 19.51
C GLU A 264 -49.92 -16.86 19.85
N ALA A 265 -50.96 -17.34 19.11
CA ALA A 265 -52.32 -16.92 19.32
C ALA A 265 -52.82 -17.27 20.71
N ASN A 266 -53.26 -16.26 21.45
CA ASN A 266 -53.86 -16.47 22.79
C ASN A 266 -55.09 -15.56 22.88
N PRO A 267 -56.27 -16.06 23.33
CA PRO A 267 -57.50 -15.30 23.45
C PRO A 267 -57.41 -14.01 24.28
N ARG A 268 -56.38 -13.91 25.15
CA ARG A 268 -56.13 -12.75 26.01
C ARG A 268 -55.28 -11.67 25.32
N LEU A 269 -54.75 -11.93 24.13
CA LEU A 269 -53.91 -10.97 23.38
C LEU A 269 -54.75 -10.16 22.42
N ARG A 270 -54.74 -8.83 22.60
CA ARG A 270 -55.40 -7.90 21.66
C ARG A 270 -54.60 -7.73 20.36
N ASN A 271 -53.29 -7.84 20.43
CA ASN A 271 -52.40 -7.68 19.28
C ASN A 271 -51.36 -8.81 19.27
N ILE A 272 -51.30 -9.54 18.17
CA ILE A 272 -50.38 -10.67 17.96
C ILE A 272 -49.11 -10.26 17.22
N PHE A 273 -49.01 -9.01 16.74
CA PHE A 273 -47.87 -8.49 16.02
C PHE A 273 -47.20 -7.38 16.83
N ILE A 274 -45.89 -7.46 16.94
CA ILE A 274 -45.01 -6.47 17.57
C ILE A 274 -43.96 -6.10 16.53
N GLU A 275 -43.77 -4.84 16.23
CA GLU A 275 -42.63 -4.36 15.46
C GLU A 275 -41.54 -3.89 16.40
N LYS A 276 -40.32 -4.20 16.05
CA LYS A 276 -39.11 -3.76 16.77
C LYS A 276 -38.07 -3.28 15.78
N ASP A 277 -37.57 -2.08 16.03
CA ASP A 277 -36.51 -1.46 15.30
C ASP A 277 -35.18 -1.63 16.10
N PHE A 278 -34.20 -2.20 15.49
CA PHE A 278 -32.89 -2.35 16.13
C PHE A 278 -32.18 -1.01 16.29
N SER A 279 -32.50 0.03 15.55
CA SER A 279 -31.92 1.38 15.71
C SER A 279 -32.23 1.98 17.08
N GLU A 280 -33.34 1.63 17.68
CA GLU A 280 -33.75 2.05 19.02
C GLU A 280 -33.03 1.26 20.13
N VAL A 281 -32.30 0.18 19.76
CA VAL A 281 -31.60 -0.70 20.72
C VAL A 281 -30.14 -0.28 20.79
N GLY A 282 -29.73 0.26 21.93
CA GLY A 282 -28.34 0.66 22.16
C GLY A 282 -27.37 -0.54 22.11
N ILE A 283 -26.23 -0.34 21.47
CA ILE A 283 -25.14 -1.33 21.41
C ILE A 283 -24.52 -1.46 22.81
N LYS A 284 -24.50 -2.67 23.37
CA LYS A 284 -23.98 -2.95 24.71
C LYS A 284 -22.99 -4.11 24.69
N GLY A 285 -22.39 -4.41 25.83
CA GLY A 285 -21.49 -5.55 25.97
C GLY A 285 -22.20 -6.89 25.72
N ARG A 286 -21.44 -7.88 25.26
CA ARG A 286 -21.94 -9.24 24.90
C ARG A 286 -22.71 -9.95 26.02
N THR A 287 -22.42 -9.65 27.30
CA THR A 287 -23.08 -10.24 28.48
C THR A 287 -24.36 -9.50 28.92
N SER A 288 -24.71 -8.38 28.26
CA SER A 288 -25.92 -7.62 28.59
C SER A 288 -27.17 -8.44 28.33
N LYS A 289 -28.21 -8.25 29.17
CA LYS A 289 -29.51 -8.92 29.02
C LYS A 289 -30.29 -8.41 27.81
N GLY A 290 -30.13 -7.15 27.47
CA GLY A 290 -30.93 -6.49 26.42
C GLY A 290 -32.25 -5.93 26.92
N ASN A 291 -33.09 -5.48 25.97
CA ASN A 291 -34.38 -4.88 26.24
C ASN A 291 -35.49 -5.96 26.12
N LEU A 292 -36.50 -5.90 26.97
CA LEU A 292 -37.65 -6.81 26.91
C LEU A 292 -38.46 -6.60 25.64
N VAL A 293 -38.67 -7.66 24.87
CA VAL A 293 -39.60 -7.67 23.72
C VAL A 293 -41.00 -8.07 24.19
N THR A 294 -41.12 -9.25 24.79
CA THR A 294 -42.38 -9.79 25.26
C THR A 294 -42.15 -10.92 26.27
N ARG A 295 -43.16 -11.15 27.14
CA ARG A 295 -43.25 -12.30 27.98
C ARG A 295 -44.07 -13.44 27.39
N ASN A 296 -44.75 -13.16 26.24
CA ASN A 296 -45.59 -14.14 25.57
C ASN A 296 -44.73 -14.99 24.61
N PRO A 297 -45.11 -16.23 24.34
CA PRO A 297 -44.42 -17.07 23.37
C PRO A 297 -44.44 -16.45 21.98
N ILE A 298 -43.29 -16.49 21.30
CA ILE A 298 -43.08 -16.02 19.95
C ILE A 298 -43.26 -17.20 19.00
N HIS A 299 -44.15 -17.06 18.05
CA HIS A 299 -44.34 -18.03 16.98
C HIS A 299 -43.30 -17.87 15.89
N ARG A 300 -43.08 -16.63 15.39
CA ARG A 300 -42.17 -16.32 14.31
C ARG A 300 -41.60 -14.91 14.41
N ILE A 301 -40.33 -14.73 13.99
CA ILE A 301 -39.75 -13.41 13.73
C ILE A 301 -39.35 -13.35 12.26
N GLY A 302 -39.73 -12.29 11.57
CA GLY A 302 -39.34 -12.03 10.20
C GLY A 302 -38.75 -10.63 10.03
N LEU A 303 -37.85 -10.48 9.07
CA LEU A 303 -37.40 -9.17 8.63
C LEU A 303 -38.56 -8.40 8.01
N LYS A 304 -38.76 -7.14 8.40
CA LYS A 304 -39.74 -6.23 7.81
C LYS A 304 -39.10 -5.30 6.81
N SER A 305 -37.97 -4.67 7.19
CA SER A 305 -37.18 -3.81 6.34
C SER A 305 -35.70 -3.85 6.76
N HIS A 306 -34.84 -3.70 5.78
CA HIS A 306 -33.44 -3.43 6.05
C HIS A 306 -33.29 -2.04 6.65
N GLY A 307 -32.33 -1.86 7.53
CA GLY A 307 -32.05 -0.58 8.17
C GLY A 307 -30.67 -0.05 7.77
N HIS A 308 -30.43 1.19 8.15
CA HIS A 308 -29.16 1.86 7.89
C HIS A 308 -28.16 1.66 9.04
N SER A 309 -26.89 1.95 8.77
CA SER A 309 -25.85 1.95 9.80
C SER A 309 -26.15 2.95 10.91
N THR A 310 -26.02 2.49 12.16
CA THR A 310 -26.11 3.35 13.35
C THR A 310 -24.74 3.87 13.82
N LEU A 311 -23.68 3.53 13.12
CA LEU A 311 -22.28 3.87 13.49
C LEU A 311 -21.70 5.02 12.68
N GLY A 312 -22.47 5.60 11.75
CA GLY A 312 -21.99 6.59 10.79
C GLY A 312 -21.16 5.97 9.67
N GLY A 313 -20.74 6.79 8.71
CA GLY A 313 -19.96 6.35 7.57
C GLY A 313 -18.61 5.75 7.96
N ARG A 314 -18.06 4.96 7.06
CA ARG A 314 -16.74 4.35 7.21
C ARG A 314 -15.80 4.95 6.18
N LYS A 315 -14.69 5.51 6.64
CA LYS A 315 -13.62 5.95 5.73
C LYS A 315 -12.93 4.72 5.13
N VAL A 316 -12.74 4.76 3.83
CA VAL A 316 -12.14 3.67 3.05
C VAL A 316 -10.95 4.22 2.26
N TRP A 317 -9.83 3.53 2.33
CA TRP A 317 -8.62 3.82 1.57
C TRP A 317 -8.31 2.66 0.63
N TYR A 318 -7.72 2.99 -0.51
CA TYR A 318 -7.18 2.03 -1.45
C TYR A 318 -5.65 2.08 -1.41
N ASP A 319 -5.05 0.93 -1.18
CA ASP A 319 -3.61 0.74 -1.20
C ASP A 319 -3.20 0.10 -2.54
N PRO A 320 -2.53 0.85 -3.43
CA PRO A 320 -2.11 0.35 -4.73
C PRO A 320 -0.96 -0.66 -4.66
N ASP A 321 -0.22 -0.72 -3.55
CA ASP A 321 0.93 -1.63 -3.42
C ASP A 321 0.49 -3.09 -3.19
N VAL A 322 -0.70 -3.28 -2.62
CA VAL A 322 -1.30 -4.59 -2.36
C VAL A 322 -2.63 -4.79 -3.08
N ASN A 323 -3.08 -3.82 -3.87
CA ASN A 323 -4.35 -3.81 -4.60
C ASN A 323 -5.56 -4.15 -3.73
N ARG A 324 -5.62 -3.56 -2.53
CA ARG A 324 -6.69 -3.81 -1.56
C ARG A 324 -7.24 -2.54 -0.95
N LEU A 325 -8.45 -2.67 -0.45
CA LEU A 325 -9.04 -1.67 0.43
C LEU A 325 -8.54 -1.87 1.86
N ASN A 326 -8.46 -0.78 2.59
CA ASN A 326 -8.21 -0.81 4.02
C ASN A 326 -8.98 0.30 4.74
N TYR A 327 -8.97 0.22 6.06
CA TYR A 327 -9.63 1.16 6.94
C TYR A 327 -8.64 1.81 7.92
N ASP A 328 -7.34 1.58 7.68
CA ASP A 328 -6.23 1.92 8.58
C ASP A 328 -5.42 3.13 8.07
N GLU A 329 -6.01 3.96 7.20
CA GLU A 329 -5.44 5.19 6.64
C GLU A 329 -4.23 4.97 5.71
N HIS A 330 -4.18 3.81 5.03
CA HIS A 330 -3.12 3.49 4.07
C HIS A 330 -3.52 3.76 2.63
N GLY A 331 -2.62 4.42 1.88
CA GLY A 331 -2.82 4.70 0.47
C GLY A 331 -3.76 5.87 0.22
N ARG A 332 -4.58 5.79 -0.83
CA ARG A 332 -5.46 6.88 -1.26
C ARG A 332 -6.82 6.79 -0.59
N LEU A 333 -7.26 7.86 0.08
CA LEU A 333 -8.61 7.97 0.61
C LEU A 333 -9.64 8.01 -0.55
N LEU A 334 -10.58 7.07 -0.55
CA LEU A 334 -11.68 7.02 -1.51
C LEU A 334 -12.91 7.82 -1.02
N GLY A 335 -13.03 8.03 0.29
CA GLY A 335 -14.10 8.79 0.90
C GLY A 335 -14.74 8.08 2.09
N GLU A 336 -15.86 8.63 2.55
CA GLU A 336 -16.70 8.04 3.58
C GLU A 336 -17.84 7.25 2.93
N PHE A 337 -18.00 5.99 3.33
CA PHE A 337 -18.94 5.03 2.76
C PHE A 337 -20.00 4.66 3.76
N PHE A 338 -21.25 4.61 3.29
CA PHE A 338 -22.43 4.15 3.99
C PHE A 338 -22.91 2.83 3.37
N ASP A 339 -23.93 2.19 3.97
CA ASP A 339 -24.36 0.83 3.68
C ASP A 339 -24.65 0.53 2.19
N GLU A 340 -25.20 1.50 1.47
CA GLU A 340 -25.59 1.35 0.06
C GLU A 340 -24.49 1.80 -0.91
N ASP A 341 -23.41 2.35 -0.40
CA ASP A 341 -22.31 2.83 -1.21
C ASP A 341 -21.52 1.68 -1.82
N SER A 342 -21.03 1.92 -3.01
CA SER A 342 -20.23 0.96 -3.78
C SER A 342 -18.98 1.64 -4.33
N ILE A 343 -18.05 0.84 -4.81
CA ILE A 343 -16.83 1.30 -5.45
C ILE A 343 -16.92 1.02 -6.95
N LEU A 344 -16.62 2.02 -7.74
CA LEU A 344 -16.40 1.87 -9.17
C LEU A 344 -14.93 1.57 -9.42
N VAL A 345 -14.69 0.51 -10.19
CA VAL A 345 -13.38 0.12 -10.70
C VAL A 345 -13.42 0.18 -12.22
N VAL A 346 -12.45 0.87 -12.80
CA VAL A 346 -12.24 0.95 -14.24
C VAL A 346 -10.85 0.44 -14.55
N LEU A 347 -10.75 -0.52 -15.45
CA LEU A 347 -9.52 -1.16 -15.88
C LEU A 347 -8.93 -0.47 -17.11
N ASP A 348 -7.65 -0.71 -17.37
CA ASP A 348 -6.92 -0.15 -18.53
C ASP A 348 -7.51 -0.58 -19.88
N ASP A 349 -8.10 -1.78 -19.92
CA ASP A 349 -8.75 -2.34 -21.10
C ASP A 349 -10.15 -1.73 -21.39
N GLY A 350 -10.59 -0.81 -20.55
CA GLY A 350 -11.88 -0.14 -20.67
C GLY A 350 -13.05 -0.89 -20.03
N ASN A 351 -12.82 -2.05 -19.46
CA ASN A 351 -13.81 -2.74 -18.66
C ASN A 351 -14.01 -2.01 -17.33
N PHE A 352 -15.21 -2.04 -16.80
CA PHE A 352 -15.52 -1.52 -15.49
C PHE A 352 -16.52 -2.41 -14.76
N TYR A 353 -16.45 -2.37 -13.43
CA TYR A 353 -17.39 -3.08 -12.59
C TYR A 353 -17.62 -2.31 -11.28
N ILE A 354 -18.68 -2.70 -10.57
CA ILE A 354 -19.01 -2.14 -9.27
C ILE A 354 -18.78 -3.23 -8.22
N SER A 355 -18.04 -2.90 -7.16
CA SER A 355 -17.77 -3.78 -6.04
C SER A 355 -18.25 -3.19 -4.73
N THR A 356 -18.37 -4.05 -3.72
CA THR A 356 -18.56 -3.62 -2.34
C THR A 356 -17.27 -3.02 -1.76
N PHE A 357 -17.36 -2.25 -0.69
CA PHE A 357 -16.18 -1.68 -0.01
C PHE A 357 -15.60 -2.59 1.09
N ASP A 358 -15.70 -3.92 0.93
CA ASP A 358 -15.09 -4.87 1.87
C ASP A 358 -13.56 -4.89 1.70
N ALA A 359 -12.81 -4.79 2.80
CA ALA A 359 -11.35 -4.87 2.81
C ALA A 359 -10.79 -6.23 2.35
N ASN A 360 -11.62 -7.27 2.29
CA ASN A 360 -11.23 -8.57 1.75
C ASN A 360 -11.21 -8.60 0.21
N ASN A 361 -11.78 -7.60 -0.45
CA ASN A 361 -11.76 -7.52 -1.90
C ASN A 361 -10.32 -7.31 -2.37
N HIS A 362 -9.91 -8.12 -3.32
CA HIS A 362 -8.66 -7.97 -4.06
C HIS A 362 -8.99 -7.47 -5.47
N TYR A 363 -8.20 -6.51 -5.92
CA TYR A 363 -8.38 -5.87 -7.21
C TYR A 363 -7.24 -6.22 -8.15
N GLU A 364 -7.48 -6.09 -9.45
CA GLU A 364 -6.51 -6.37 -10.49
C GLU A 364 -5.38 -5.32 -10.54
N ASP A 365 -4.22 -5.70 -11.10
CA ASP A 365 -3.06 -4.81 -11.23
C ASP A 365 -3.26 -3.70 -12.28
N ASN A 366 -4.16 -3.89 -13.23
CA ASN A 366 -4.42 -3.00 -14.36
C ASN A 366 -5.53 -1.98 -14.09
N ILE A 367 -5.68 -1.53 -12.83
CA ILE A 367 -6.66 -0.51 -12.48
C ILE A 367 -6.25 0.87 -12.99
N LYS A 368 -7.12 1.50 -13.74
CA LYS A 368 -7.00 2.90 -14.17
C LYS A 368 -7.63 3.86 -13.16
N ILE A 369 -8.85 3.53 -12.72
CA ILE A 369 -9.62 4.34 -11.79
C ILE A 369 -10.26 3.44 -10.74
N ILE A 370 -10.14 3.81 -9.48
CA ILE A 370 -10.91 3.26 -8.37
C ILE A 370 -11.43 4.41 -7.53
N GLU A 371 -12.73 4.50 -7.36
CA GLU A 371 -13.34 5.56 -6.57
C GLU A 371 -14.72 5.16 -6.03
N LYS A 372 -15.25 5.95 -5.10
CA LYS A 372 -16.61 5.80 -4.64
C LYS A 372 -17.57 5.97 -5.81
N TRP A 373 -18.50 5.02 -6.00
CA TRP A 373 -19.52 5.10 -7.04
C TRP A 373 -20.48 6.25 -6.77
N ASP A 374 -20.56 7.17 -7.71
CA ASP A 374 -21.55 8.26 -7.72
C ASP A 374 -22.46 8.08 -8.94
N PRO A 375 -23.76 7.76 -8.74
CA PRO A 375 -24.69 7.53 -9.83
C PRO A 375 -24.98 8.78 -10.67
N ASP A 376 -24.71 9.98 -10.16
CA ASP A 376 -24.98 11.24 -10.84
C ASP A 376 -23.74 11.81 -11.55
N LYS A 377 -22.58 11.19 -11.34
CA LYS A 377 -21.33 11.59 -11.98
C LYS A 377 -21.33 11.25 -13.46
N VAL A 378 -20.98 12.23 -14.28
CA VAL A 378 -20.81 12.07 -15.72
C VAL A 378 -19.32 11.84 -16.02
N TRP A 379 -19.05 10.76 -16.74
CA TRP A 379 -17.71 10.37 -17.15
C TRP A 379 -17.41 10.83 -18.57
N THR A 380 -16.20 11.29 -18.79
CA THR A 380 -15.69 11.56 -20.14
C THR A 380 -14.51 10.63 -20.38
N ALA A 381 -14.61 9.82 -21.42
CA ALA A 381 -13.57 8.89 -21.82
C ALA A 381 -13.10 9.18 -23.23
N VAL A 382 -11.81 9.07 -23.45
CA VAL A 382 -11.20 9.01 -24.78
C VAL A 382 -10.93 7.55 -25.08
N LEU A 383 -11.54 7.04 -26.14
CA LEU A 383 -11.42 5.66 -26.57
C LEU A 383 -10.54 5.60 -27.82
N PHE A 384 -9.63 4.63 -27.82
CA PHE A 384 -8.84 4.30 -29.00
C PHE A 384 -9.41 3.02 -29.62
N ASP A 385 -9.79 3.06 -30.87
CA ASP A 385 -10.33 1.92 -31.61
C ASP A 385 -9.29 1.45 -32.64
N ALA A 386 -8.55 0.41 -32.27
CA ALA A 386 -7.52 -0.19 -33.12
C ALA A 386 -8.10 -0.91 -34.33
N ASP A 387 -9.35 -1.38 -34.27
CA ASP A 387 -10.00 -2.14 -35.34
C ASP A 387 -10.55 -1.21 -36.44
N ASN A 388 -10.68 0.08 -36.15
CA ASN A 388 -11.30 1.08 -37.03
C ASN A 388 -10.33 2.20 -37.44
N GLY A 389 -9.14 1.84 -37.89
CA GLY A 389 -8.14 2.75 -38.44
C GLY A 389 -7.49 3.69 -37.44
N ASP A 390 -7.23 3.20 -36.24
CA ASP A 390 -6.55 3.94 -35.15
C ASP A 390 -7.25 5.26 -34.76
N CYS A 391 -8.57 5.29 -34.83
CA CYS A 391 -9.35 6.49 -34.53
C CYS A 391 -9.54 6.69 -33.02
N LEU A 392 -9.45 7.97 -32.60
CA LEU A 392 -9.77 8.41 -31.24
C LEU A 392 -11.22 8.87 -31.17
N TYR A 393 -11.96 8.32 -30.24
CA TYR A 393 -13.34 8.72 -29.95
C TYR A 393 -13.46 9.36 -28.59
N LEU A 394 -14.14 10.49 -28.50
CA LEU A 394 -14.53 11.12 -27.24
C LEU A 394 -15.94 10.66 -26.88
N LYS A 395 -16.09 10.01 -25.74
CA LYS A 395 -17.39 9.52 -25.23
C LYS A 395 -17.70 10.14 -23.89
N ARG A 396 -18.95 10.59 -23.74
CA ARG A 396 -19.49 11.06 -22.47
C ARG A 396 -20.55 10.08 -22.00
N LEU A 397 -20.39 9.57 -20.78
CA LEU A 397 -21.22 8.49 -20.22
C LEU A 397 -21.96 9.00 -18.98
N ASP A 398 -23.24 8.73 -18.89
CA ASP A 398 -24.04 8.89 -17.70
C ASP A 398 -24.71 7.54 -17.32
N ARG A 399 -25.32 7.44 -16.15
CA ARG A 399 -25.99 6.23 -15.67
C ARG A 399 -27.06 5.70 -16.62
N LYS A 400 -27.67 6.56 -17.42
CA LYS A 400 -28.78 6.20 -18.35
C LYS A 400 -28.27 5.51 -19.60
N SER A 401 -27.00 5.66 -19.93
CA SER A 401 -26.34 5.05 -21.08
C SER A 401 -25.73 3.66 -20.80
N THR A 402 -26.25 2.90 -19.87
CA THR A 402 -25.76 1.60 -19.37
C THR A 402 -25.87 0.42 -20.35
N ARG A 403 -25.75 0.66 -21.63
CA ARG A 403 -25.37 -0.38 -22.60
C ARG A 403 -24.11 0.08 -23.32
N LEU A 404 -22.96 -0.19 -22.71
CA LEU A 404 -21.77 -0.45 -23.47
C LEU A 404 -22.00 -1.78 -24.18
N ASN A 405 -22.49 -1.72 -25.43
CA ASN A 405 -22.44 -2.87 -26.28
C ASN A 405 -20.97 -3.29 -26.36
N SER A 406 -20.73 -4.53 -26.02
CA SER A 406 -19.48 -5.26 -26.18
C SER A 406 -19.02 -5.23 -27.63
N SER A 407 -18.25 -4.22 -27.97
CA SER A 407 -17.35 -4.24 -29.11
C SER A 407 -16.14 -3.44 -28.68
N HIS A 408 -15.15 -4.18 -28.24
CA HIS A 408 -13.72 -3.88 -28.14
C HIS A 408 -13.35 -2.39 -28.17
N GLY A 409 -13.41 -1.71 -27.02
CA GLY A 409 -12.87 -0.37 -26.86
C GLY A 409 -11.85 -0.37 -25.73
N TYR A 410 -10.65 0.05 -26.02
CA TYR A 410 -9.61 0.27 -25.03
C TYR A 410 -9.71 1.71 -24.50
N ILE A 411 -9.61 1.90 -23.18
CA ILE A 411 -9.49 3.21 -22.53
C ILE A 411 -8.02 3.46 -22.26
N SER A 412 -7.44 4.50 -22.82
CA SER A 412 -6.07 4.94 -22.55
C SER A 412 -6.02 6.06 -21.52
#